data_9596f3d5666b4e32c7cdca88d1ba6d6b
#
_entry.id   9596f3d5666b4e32c7cdca88d1ba6d6b
#
_cell.length_a   1.000
_cell.length_b   1.000
_cell.length_c   1.000
_cell.angle_alpha   90.00
_cell.angle_beta   90.00
_cell.angle_gamma   90.00
#
_symmetry.space_group_name_H-M   'P 1'
#
loop_
_entity.id
_entity.type
_entity.pdbx_description
1 polymer ?
#
loop_
_entity_poly.entity_id
_entity_poly.type
_entity_poly.pdbx_seq_one_letter_code
_entity_poly.pdbx_strand_id
1 'polypeptide(L)'
;MEATVANDEARNTHTGAGQAGSATPRVTIAVDDTRKTRTLNVKAAVDNLSFYYGQHRALKNLTIQIAERQVTALIGPSGCGKSTFLRCFNRMHDLQPDTRYEGSITLHPDNFNLVGAGIDPIEVRMRIGMVFQKPNPFPKSIFENVAYGLRLRGVRNR
;
A
#
# COMPACT_ATOMS: atom_id res chain seq x y z
N MET A 1 7.71 17.22 16.70
CA MET A 1 8.75 17.53 15.69
C MET A 1 8.02 17.83 14.40
N GLU A 2 8.01 19.11 14.06
CA GLU A 2 7.25 19.67 12.96
C GLU A 2 7.86 19.30 11.61
N ALA A 3 7.01 18.89 10.67
CA ALA A 3 7.38 18.77 9.27
C ALA A 3 7.21 20.14 8.61
N THR A 4 8.32 20.80 8.32
CA THR A 4 8.40 22.10 7.66
C THR A 4 7.97 21.96 6.20
N VAL A 5 6.92 22.69 5.84
CA VAL A 5 6.53 22.96 4.45
C VAL A 5 7.37 24.16 3.98
N ALA A 6 8.24 23.96 3.01
CA ALA A 6 8.94 25.05 2.33
C ALA A 6 8.16 25.46 1.09
N ASN A 7 7.60 26.68 1.13
CA ASN A 7 7.21 27.46 -0.03
C ASN A 7 8.47 28.10 -0.61
N ASP A 8 8.73 27.91 -1.89
CA ASP A 8 9.77 28.67 -2.58
C ASP A 8 9.21 29.30 -3.85
N GLU A 9 9.13 30.63 -3.80
CA GLU A 9 8.80 31.48 -4.93
C GLU A 9 10.04 31.74 -5.79
N ALA A 10 9.79 31.79 -7.05
CA ALA A 10 10.69 31.99 -8.16
C ALA A 10 11.71 33.17 -8.03
N ARG A 11 12.93 32.95 -8.52
CA ARG A 11 13.63 33.89 -9.43
C ARG A 11 14.70 33.21 -10.27
N ASN A 12 14.52 33.41 -11.54
CA ASN A 12 15.31 33.12 -12.72
C ASN A 12 16.74 33.69 -12.66
N THR A 13 17.79 32.93 -13.06
CA THR A 13 18.82 33.32 -14.07
C THR A 13 19.86 32.21 -14.32
N HIS A 14 19.93 31.78 -15.55
CA HIS A 14 21.03 31.36 -16.42
C HIS A 14 22.22 30.47 -15.98
N THR A 15 22.41 29.45 -16.84
CA THR A 15 23.60 28.76 -17.35
C THR A 15 24.38 27.79 -16.45
N GLY A 16 24.39 26.54 -16.89
CA GLY A 16 25.35 25.50 -16.46
C GLY A 16 24.91 24.11 -16.84
N ALA A 17 25.43 23.57 -17.94
CA ALA A 17 25.25 22.17 -18.30
C ALA A 17 25.86 21.24 -17.25
N GLY A 18 25.11 20.22 -16.81
CA GLY A 18 25.68 19.25 -15.90
C GLY A 18 24.67 18.25 -15.35
N GLN A 19 24.72 17.04 -15.86
CA GLN A 19 24.28 15.79 -15.26
C GLN A 19 22.77 15.62 -14.99
N ALA A 20 22.14 14.82 -15.86
CA ALA A 20 20.84 14.23 -15.65
C ALA A 20 20.89 13.30 -14.42
N GLY A 21 20.59 13.85 -13.26
CA GLY A 21 20.29 13.09 -12.06
C GLY A 21 18.99 12.33 -12.28
N SER A 22 19.03 11.02 -12.25
CA SER A 22 17.87 10.14 -12.31
C SER A 22 16.94 10.47 -11.14
N ALA A 23 15.92 11.28 -11.42
CA ALA A 23 14.86 11.58 -10.46
C ALA A 23 14.09 10.30 -10.15
N THR A 24 14.34 9.72 -8.99
CA THR A 24 13.55 8.61 -8.48
C THR A 24 12.09 9.05 -8.36
N PRO A 25 11.14 8.33 -8.98
CA PRO A 25 9.74 8.70 -8.91
C PRO A 25 9.25 8.64 -7.46
N ARG A 26 8.76 9.75 -6.94
CA ARG A 26 8.16 9.84 -5.60
C ARG A 26 6.66 9.50 -5.68
N VAL A 27 6.20 8.64 -4.78
CA VAL A 27 4.77 8.46 -4.53
C VAL A 27 4.30 9.68 -3.73
N THR A 28 3.43 10.49 -4.32
CA THR A 28 2.80 11.61 -3.62
C THR A 28 1.41 11.18 -3.16
N ILE A 29 1.13 11.36 -1.88
CA ILE A 29 -0.18 11.11 -1.31
C ILE A 29 -0.86 12.46 -1.14
N ALA A 30 -1.92 12.68 -1.89
CA ALA A 30 -2.79 13.82 -1.66
C ALA A 30 -3.81 13.43 -0.58
N VAL A 31 -3.74 14.09 0.57
CA VAL A 31 -4.79 14.07 1.58
C VAL A 31 -5.65 15.30 1.34
N ASP A 32 -6.92 15.13 1.06
CA ASP A 32 -7.86 16.25 0.95
C ASP A 32 -8.13 16.82 2.34
N ASP A 33 -7.52 17.96 2.65
CA ASP A 33 -7.53 18.63 3.95
C ASP A 33 -8.76 19.59 4.12
N THR A 34 -9.76 19.51 3.25
CA THR A 34 -10.92 20.42 3.28
C THR A 34 -11.99 20.04 4.30
N ARG A 35 -11.81 18.97 5.08
CA ARG A 35 -12.75 18.58 6.15
C ARG A 35 -12.15 18.89 7.51
N LYS A 36 -12.80 19.86 8.23
CA LYS A 36 -12.62 20.18 9.66
C LYS A 36 -11.92 19.08 10.45
N THR A 37 -10.94 19.43 11.23
CA THR A 37 -10.15 18.64 12.19
C THR A 37 -10.98 17.54 12.89
N ARG A 38 -11.25 16.47 12.18
CA ARG A 38 -11.79 15.25 12.74
C ARG A 38 -10.58 14.42 13.10
N THR A 39 -10.38 14.13 14.36
CA THR A 39 -9.39 13.15 14.78
C THR A 39 -9.75 11.83 14.08
N LEU A 40 -9.08 11.56 12.95
CA LEU A 40 -9.33 10.35 12.19
C LEU A 40 -8.63 9.19 12.89
N ASN A 41 -9.39 8.17 13.24
CA ASN A 41 -8.81 6.93 13.72
C ASN A 41 -7.97 6.31 12.61
N VAL A 42 -6.75 5.92 12.94
CA VAL A 42 -5.86 5.23 12.00
C VAL A 42 -6.30 3.78 11.88
N LYS A 43 -6.56 3.33 10.64
CA LYS A 43 -6.86 1.92 10.35
C LYS A 43 -5.60 1.12 10.10
N ALA A 44 -4.65 1.71 9.38
CA ALA A 44 -3.35 1.08 9.16
C ALA A 44 -2.22 2.12 9.24
N ALA A 45 -1.17 1.79 9.97
CA ALA A 45 0.05 2.57 10.06
C ALA A 45 1.16 1.85 9.32
N VAL A 46 1.76 2.50 8.34
CA VAL A 46 2.95 2.04 7.63
C VAL A 46 4.12 2.82 8.16
N ASP A 47 5.15 2.14 8.63
CA ASP A 47 6.34 2.76 9.18
C ASP A 47 7.61 2.23 8.53
N ASN A 48 8.39 3.15 7.93
CA ASN A 48 9.67 2.90 7.27
C ASN A 48 9.65 1.70 6.30
N LEU A 49 8.50 1.46 5.63
CA LEU A 49 8.34 0.31 4.74
C LEU A 49 9.26 0.42 3.54
N SER A 50 10.12 -0.57 3.38
CA SER A 50 10.87 -0.84 2.16
C SER A 50 10.54 -2.24 1.66
N PHE A 51 10.48 -2.39 0.35
CA PHE A 51 10.18 -3.67 -0.29
C PHE A 51 11.16 -3.95 -1.43
N TYR A 52 11.59 -5.20 -1.51
CA TYR A 52 12.62 -5.65 -2.46
C TYR A 52 12.13 -6.83 -3.29
N TYR A 53 12.50 -6.83 -4.57
CA TYR A 53 12.52 -7.98 -5.45
C TYR A 53 13.98 -8.38 -5.67
N GLY A 54 14.46 -9.44 -5.05
CA GLY A 54 15.88 -9.76 -5.01
C GLY A 54 16.71 -8.59 -4.50
N GLN A 55 17.61 -8.07 -5.33
CA GLN A 55 18.44 -6.91 -5.00
C GLN A 55 17.78 -5.56 -5.34
N HIS A 56 16.67 -5.58 -6.09
CA HIS A 56 16.01 -4.35 -6.50
C HIS A 56 15.07 -3.82 -5.41
N ARG A 57 15.36 -2.62 -4.90
CA ARG A 57 14.52 -1.93 -3.92
C ARG A 57 13.38 -1.19 -4.61
N ALA A 58 12.19 -1.76 -4.62
CA ALA A 58 11.01 -1.22 -5.29
C ALA A 58 10.27 -0.15 -4.46
N LEU A 59 10.28 -0.25 -3.14
CA LEU A 59 9.74 0.77 -2.21
C LEU A 59 10.83 1.21 -1.25
N LYS A 60 10.86 2.51 -0.92
CA LYS A 60 11.93 3.13 -0.13
C LYS A 60 11.35 3.91 1.06
N ASN A 61 11.51 3.39 2.28
CA ASN A 61 11.20 4.06 3.56
C ASN A 61 9.84 4.79 3.56
N LEU A 62 8.78 4.12 3.12
CA LEU A 62 7.44 4.71 3.12
C LEU A 62 6.87 4.75 4.52
N THR A 63 6.43 5.93 4.95
CA THR A 63 5.71 6.13 6.21
C THR A 63 4.40 6.84 5.92
N ILE A 64 3.27 6.18 6.23
CA ILE A 64 1.93 6.61 5.84
C ILE A 64 0.93 6.13 6.87
N GLN A 65 -0.04 6.98 7.22
CA GLN A 65 -1.21 6.59 7.99
C GLN A 65 -2.45 6.53 7.10
N ILE A 66 -3.17 5.42 7.17
CA ILE A 66 -4.42 5.21 6.44
C ILE A 66 -5.56 5.31 7.43
N ALA A 67 -6.45 6.28 7.20
CA ALA A 67 -7.58 6.55 8.08
C ALA A 67 -8.66 5.47 7.97
N GLU A 68 -9.32 5.20 9.08
CA GLU A 68 -10.47 4.30 9.13
C GLU A 68 -11.69 4.92 8.42
N ARG A 69 -12.43 4.09 7.68
CA ARG A 69 -13.68 4.49 6.98
C ARG A 69 -13.50 5.63 5.99
N GLN A 70 -12.31 5.75 5.43
CA GLN A 70 -11.97 6.73 4.40
C GLN A 70 -11.43 6.04 3.15
N VAL A 71 -11.60 6.70 2.01
CA VAL A 71 -10.94 6.30 0.77
C VAL A 71 -9.60 7.00 0.69
N THR A 72 -8.51 6.22 0.59
CA THR A 72 -7.16 6.74 0.35
C THR A 72 -6.78 6.43 -1.08
N ALA A 73 -6.53 7.46 -1.90
CA ALA A 73 -6.11 7.31 -3.28
C ALA A 73 -4.59 7.42 -3.40
N LEU A 74 -3.96 6.49 -4.14
CA LEU A 74 -2.55 6.55 -4.50
C LEU A 74 -2.42 7.09 -5.92
N ILE A 75 -1.84 8.28 -6.08
CA ILE A 75 -1.67 8.97 -7.35
C ILE A 75 -0.18 9.04 -7.69
N GLY A 76 0.16 8.90 -8.96
CA GLY A 76 1.54 8.99 -9.44
C GLY A 76 1.73 8.32 -10.79
N PRO A 77 2.89 8.52 -11.45
CA PRO A 77 3.17 7.98 -12.77
C PRO A 77 3.19 6.44 -12.77
N SER A 78 3.14 5.85 -13.97
CA SER A 78 3.30 4.39 -14.12
C SER A 78 4.68 3.96 -13.61
N GLY A 79 4.73 2.80 -12.96
CA GLY A 79 6.00 2.25 -12.42
C GLY A 79 6.49 2.85 -11.10
N CYS A 80 5.85 3.88 -10.52
CA CYS A 80 6.31 4.48 -9.26
C CYS A 80 6.06 3.64 -7.99
N GLY A 81 5.54 2.41 -8.10
CA GLY A 81 5.38 1.51 -6.97
C GLY A 81 3.99 1.42 -6.34
N LYS A 82 2.94 2.12 -6.86
CA LYS A 82 1.58 2.08 -6.30
C LYS A 82 1.03 0.67 -6.12
N SER A 83 1.07 -0.13 -7.17
CA SER A 83 0.60 -1.51 -7.13
C SER A 83 1.47 -2.40 -6.24
N THR A 84 2.78 -2.13 -6.19
CA THR A 84 3.69 -2.81 -5.28
C THR A 84 3.30 -2.52 -3.84
N PHE A 85 3.07 -1.24 -3.51
CA PHE A 85 2.64 -0.84 -2.18
C PHE A 85 1.31 -1.48 -1.77
N LEU A 86 0.28 -1.44 -2.65
CA LEU A 86 -1.01 -2.09 -2.37
C LEU A 86 -0.87 -3.60 -2.11
N ARG A 87 -0.03 -4.28 -2.87
CA ARG A 87 0.22 -5.72 -2.70
C ARG A 87 0.97 -6.08 -1.43
N CYS A 88 1.66 -5.13 -0.79
CA CYS A 88 2.28 -5.36 0.51
C CYS A 88 1.23 -5.60 1.61
N PHE A 89 0.06 -4.96 1.52
CA PHE A 89 -1.00 -5.10 2.53
C PHE A 89 -1.59 -6.50 2.62
N ASN A 90 -1.70 -7.23 1.51
CA ASN A 90 -2.24 -8.59 1.49
C ASN A 90 -1.19 -9.66 1.20
N ARG A 91 0.09 -9.28 1.24
CA ARG A 91 1.23 -10.18 1.04
C ARG A 91 1.20 -10.95 -0.29
N MET A 92 0.65 -10.35 -1.35
CA MET A 92 0.62 -11.00 -2.67
C MET A 92 2.02 -11.20 -3.26
N HIS A 93 3.02 -10.48 -2.78
CA HIS A 93 4.40 -10.64 -3.20
C HIS A 93 5.04 -11.95 -2.71
N ASP A 94 4.55 -12.54 -1.63
CA ASP A 94 5.06 -13.80 -1.08
C ASP A 94 4.87 -14.99 -2.03
N LEU A 95 4.09 -14.82 -3.10
CA LEU A 95 3.98 -15.81 -4.18
C LEU A 95 5.19 -15.78 -5.13
N GLN A 96 6.05 -14.78 -5.04
CA GLN A 96 7.26 -14.64 -5.81
C GLN A 96 8.48 -14.95 -4.95
N PRO A 97 9.47 -15.69 -5.48
CA PRO A 97 10.71 -15.92 -4.76
C PRO A 97 11.50 -14.62 -4.55
N ASP A 98 12.40 -14.63 -3.59
CA ASP A 98 13.36 -13.55 -3.32
C ASP A 98 12.70 -12.19 -3.03
N THR A 99 11.55 -12.18 -2.35
CA THR A 99 10.94 -10.94 -1.88
C THR A 99 11.25 -10.70 -0.41
N ARG A 100 11.47 -9.41 -0.06
CA ARG A 100 11.81 -9.02 1.30
C ARG A 100 11.15 -7.71 1.68
N TYR A 101 10.64 -7.68 2.92
CA TYR A 101 10.07 -6.49 3.56
C TYR A 101 11.04 -5.97 4.63
N GLU A 102 11.13 -4.66 4.77
CA GLU A 102 11.73 -3.96 5.91
C GLU A 102 10.74 -2.93 6.41
N GLY A 103 10.74 -2.65 7.73
CA GLY A 103 9.73 -1.79 8.35
C GLY A 103 8.48 -2.57 8.75
N SER A 104 7.35 -1.86 8.88
CA SER A 104 6.10 -2.48 9.35
C SER A 104 4.86 -1.93 8.66
N ILE A 105 3.81 -2.74 8.64
CA ILE A 105 2.43 -2.34 8.32
C ILE A 105 1.54 -2.83 9.45
N THR A 106 1.16 -1.95 10.35
CA THR A 106 0.36 -2.29 11.53
C THR A 106 -1.12 -2.00 11.29
N LEU A 107 -1.96 -3.01 11.44
CA LEU A 107 -3.41 -2.91 11.32
C LEU A 107 -4.05 -2.71 12.70
N HIS A 108 -4.83 -1.64 12.85
CA HIS A 108 -5.56 -1.36 14.09
C HIS A 108 -7.01 -1.88 14.05
N PRO A 109 -7.62 -2.16 15.22
CA PRO A 109 -7.13 -1.88 16.58
C PRO A 109 -6.17 -2.94 17.16
N ASP A 110 -6.05 -4.11 16.54
CA ASP A 110 -5.36 -5.28 17.11
C ASP A 110 -3.82 -5.14 17.11
N ASN A 111 -3.29 -4.06 16.56
CA ASN A 111 -1.85 -3.82 16.35
C ASN A 111 -1.16 -4.98 15.59
N PHE A 112 -1.89 -5.57 14.65
CA PHE A 112 -1.43 -6.71 13.87
C PHE A 112 -0.45 -6.28 12.77
N ASN A 113 0.81 -6.68 12.85
CA ASN A 113 1.80 -6.35 11.82
C ASN A 113 1.68 -7.29 10.64
N LEU A 114 1.21 -6.79 9.49
CA LEU A 114 0.94 -7.58 8.28
C LEU A 114 2.20 -8.21 7.67
N VAL A 115 3.37 -7.58 7.85
CA VAL A 115 4.64 -8.01 7.25
C VAL A 115 5.63 -8.54 8.28
N GLY A 116 5.17 -8.80 9.51
CA GLY A 116 5.99 -9.36 10.58
C GLY A 116 6.52 -10.76 10.26
N ALA A 117 7.68 -11.08 10.84
CA ALA A 117 8.24 -12.42 10.74
C ALA A 117 7.29 -13.45 11.40
N GLY A 118 7.11 -14.60 10.73
CA GLY A 118 6.26 -15.68 11.23
C GLY A 118 4.75 -15.49 11.08
N ILE A 119 4.31 -14.37 10.50
CA ILE A 119 2.88 -14.17 10.21
C ILE A 119 2.47 -14.98 8.98
N ASP A 120 1.40 -15.76 9.14
CA ASP A 120 0.82 -16.53 8.03
C ASP A 120 0.16 -15.59 7.00
N PRO A 121 0.58 -15.62 5.72
CA PRO A 121 -0.06 -14.84 4.67
C PRO A 121 -1.56 -15.13 4.50
N ILE A 122 -2.02 -16.31 4.85
CA ILE A 122 -3.45 -16.67 4.79
C ILE A 122 -4.23 -15.83 5.80
N GLU A 123 -3.72 -15.69 7.02
CA GLU A 123 -4.36 -14.85 8.06
C GLU A 123 -4.48 -13.39 7.60
N VAL A 124 -3.41 -12.85 6.98
CA VAL A 124 -3.42 -11.50 6.41
C VAL A 124 -4.50 -11.37 5.33
N ARG A 125 -4.59 -12.33 4.40
CA ARG A 125 -5.56 -12.31 3.29
C ARG A 125 -7.01 -12.52 3.75
N MET A 126 -7.21 -13.13 4.90
CA MET A 126 -8.54 -13.20 5.52
C MET A 126 -9.01 -11.85 6.07
N ARG A 127 -8.10 -10.96 6.43
CA ARG A 127 -8.38 -9.62 6.97
C ARG A 127 -8.48 -8.55 5.89
N ILE A 128 -7.70 -8.69 4.78
CA ILE A 128 -7.57 -7.68 3.73
C ILE A 128 -7.87 -8.30 2.37
N GLY A 129 -9.02 -7.95 1.81
CA GLY A 129 -9.38 -8.29 0.44
C GLY A 129 -8.72 -7.38 -0.59
N MET A 130 -8.55 -7.87 -1.81
CA MET A 130 -8.06 -7.09 -2.95
C MET A 130 -8.97 -7.26 -4.16
N VAL A 131 -9.30 -6.14 -4.81
CA VAL A 131 -9.98 -6.15 -6.10
C VAL A 131 -8.93 -5.93 -7.19
N PHE A 132 -8.85 -6.87 -8.14
CA PHE A 132 -7.89 -6.81 -9.23
C PHE A 132 -8.45 -6.00 -10.41
N GLN A 133 -7.54 -5.42 -11.19
CA GLN A 133 -7.89 -4.64 -12.37
C GLN A 133 -8.59 -5.47 -13.46
N LYS A 134 -8.17 -6.73 -13.62
CA LYS A 134 -8.83 -7.68 -14.52
C LYS A 134 -9.66 -8.66 -13.71
N PRO A 135 -10.94 -8.86 -14.05
CA PRO A 135 -11.75 -9.89 -13.42
C PRO A 135 -11.18 -11.26 -13.78
N ASN A 136 -11.10 -12.14 -12.81
CA ASN A 136 -10.65 -13.53 -12.99
C ASN A 136 -11.62 -14.48 -12.28
N PRO A 137 -12.86 -14.61 -12.79
CA PRO A 137 -13.84 -15.51 -12.21
C PRO A 137 -13.43 -16.97 -12.40
N PHE A 138 -13.81 -17.82 -11.46
CA PHE A 138 -13.72 -19.26 -11.63
C PHE A 138 -14.73 -19.73 -12.68
N PRO A 139 -14.46 -20.85 -13.38
CA PRO A 139 -15.40 -21.46 -14.33
C PRO A 139 -16.57 -22.13 -13.58
N LYS A 140 -17.36 -21.32 -12.91
CA LYS A 140 -18.50 -21.67 -12.07
C LYS A 140 -19.62 -20.66 -12.29
N SER A 141 -20.82 -20.94 -11.73
CA SER A 141 -21.92 -19.97 -11.77
C SER A 141 -21.58 -18.66 -11.07
N ILE A 142 -22.31 -17.60 -11.38
CA ILE A 142 -22.18 -16.30 -10.69
C ILE A 142 -22.37 -16.48 -9.18
N PHE A 143 -23.41 -17.22 -8.79
CA PHE A 143 -23.67 -17.52 -7.38
C PHE A 143 -22.48 -18.20 -6.70
N GLU A 144 -21.89 -19.22 -7.33
CA GLU A 144 -20.75 -19.93 -6.77
C GLU A 144 -19.49 -19.08 -6.67
N ASN A 145 -19.26 -18.16 -7.64
CA ASN A 145 -18.18 -17.21 -7.55
C ASN A 145 -18.35 -16.24 -6.37
N VAL A 146 -19.55 -15.71 -6.14
CA VAL A 146 -19.87 -14.83 -5.02
C VAL A 146 -19.78 -15.58 -3.69
N ALA A 147 -20.33 -16.80 -3.63
CA ALA A 147 -20.36 -17.61 -2.42
C ALA A 147 -18.99 -18.23 -2.06
N TYR A 148 -18.04 -18.22 -2.99
CA TYR A 148 -16.77 -18.95 -2.84
C TYR A 148 -15.99 -18.55 -1.58
N GLY A 149 -15.84 -17.25 -1.33
CA GLY A 149 -15.14 -16.75 -0.14
C GLY A 149 -15.81 -17.17 1.19
N LEU A 150 -17.14 -17.21 1.22
CA LEU A 150 -17.89 -17.68 2.40
C LEU A 150 -17.70 -19.18 2.62
N ARG A 151 -17.72 -19.97 1.54
CA ARG A 151 -17.49 -21.42 1.60
C ARG A 151 -16.08 -21.75 2.11
N LEU A 152 -15.06 -21.01 1.68
CA LEU A 152 -13.70 -21.17 2.21
C LEU A 152 -13.61 -20.91 3.71
N ARG A 153 -14.45 -20.01 4.24
CA ARG A 153 -14.57 -19.74 5.68
C ARG A 153 -15.45 -20.72 6.43
N GLY A 154 -15.87 -21.83 5.78
CA GLY A 154 -16.70 -22.86 6.39
C GLY A 154 -18.19 -22.53 6.50
N VAL A 155 -18.65 -21.42 5.93
CA VAL A 155 -20.07 -21.09 5.88
C VAL A 155 -20.75 -22.05 4.90
N ARG A 156 -21.55 -22.98 5.42
CA ARG A 156 -22.37 -23.91 4.63
C ARG A 156 -23.78 -23.35 4.53
N ASN A 157 -24.38 -23.48 3.35
CA ASN A 157 -25.82 -23.19 3.20
C ASN A 157 -26.59 -24.08 4.17
N ARG A 158 -27.45 -23.45 4.97
CA ARG A 158 -28.56 -24.11 5.63
C ARG A 158 -29.76 -24.10 4.71
#